data_3bd1fa79a1ed34baf27dce1ee9524dd8
#
_entry.id   3bd1fa79a1ed34baf27dce1ee9524dd8
#
_cell.length_a   1.000
_cell.length_b   1.000
_cell.length_c   1.000
_cell.angle_alpha   90.00
_cell.angle_beta   90.00
_cell.angle_gamma   90.00
#
_symmetry.space_group_name_H-M   'P 1'
#
loop_
_entity.id
_entity.type
_entity.pdbx_description
1 polymer ?
#
loop_
_entity_poly.entity_id
_entity_poly.type
_entity_poly.pdbx_seq_one_letter_code
_entity_poly.pdbx_strand_id
1 'polypeptide(L)'
;MHILHPVKFKGVENIPDGAGYIVAANHISILDPFYVALGSQKELFYMAKSDLYNNKIMAKFLTKMNAFPVKRDSFDLTAVKKAISVVNDDKILGIFPEGRVNLNSDMPQQAKQGIALIADKCKCGVLPVSMYNRKGRKLFTRLTVRFGEFIPYNELFSQDRSRKENYKYASDKVIEKITELWEKGHA
;
A
#
# COMPACT_ATOMS: atom_id res chain seq x y z
N MET A 1 13.14 -19.66 0.41
CA MET A 1 12.31 -19.10 1.50
C MET A 1 10.82 -19.17 1.13
N HIS A 2 10.30 -20.40 0.89
CA HIS A 2 8.90 -20.65 0.50
C HIS A 2 8.09 -21.34 1.62
N ILE A 3 8.49 -21.13 2.89
CA ILE A 3 8.00 -21.97 4.01
C ILE A 3 6.61 -21.56 4.48
N LEU A 4 6.16 -20.33 4.23
CA LEU A 4 4.89 -19.83 4.77
C LEU A 4 3.75 -19.79 3.74
N HIS A 5 4.04 -19.37 2.51
CA HIS A 5 3.08 -19.35 1.40
C HIS A 5 3.80 -19.56 0.07
N PRO A 6 3.29 -20.41 -0.84
CA PRO A 6 3.72 -20.37 -2.24
C PRO A 6 3.21 -19.06 -2.86
N VAL A 7 4.11 -18.12 -3.11
CA VAL A 7 3.77 -16.79 -3.64
C VAL A 7 3.97 -16.75 -5.14
N LYS A 8 3.02 -16.17 -5.85
CA LYS A 8 3.11 -15.88 -7.28
C LYS A 8 2.99 -14.38 -7.53
N PHE A 9 3.94 -13.81 -8.25
CA PHE A 9 3.94 -12.41 -8.65
C PHE A 9 3.45 -12.27 -10.08
N LYS A 10 2.66 -11.22 -10.36
CA LYS A 10 2.10 -10.88 -11.67
C LYS A 10 2.13 -9.37 -11.90
N GLY A 11 2.30 -8.95 -13.14
CA GLY A 11 2.32 -7.54 -13.51
C GLY A 11 3.57 -6.80 -13.00
N VAL A 12 4.67 -7.52 -12.76
CA VAL A 12 5.93 -6.90 -12.30
C VAL A 12 6.51 -5.94 -13.35
N GLU A 13 6.15 -6.12 -14.60
CA GLU A 13 6.46 -5.23 -15.73
C GLU A 13 5.81 -3.84 -15.63
N ASN A 14 4.77 -3.70 -14.80
CA ASN A 14 4.07 -2.43 -14.57
C ASN A 14 4.76 -1.56 -13.51
N ILE A 15 5.78 -2.09 -12.85
CA ILE A 15 6.49 -1.37 -11.79
C ILE A 15 7.39 -0.31 -12.43
N PRO A 16 7.21 1.00 -12.10
CA PRO A 16 8.05 2.04 -12.65
C PRO A 16 9.53 1.84 -12.29
N ASP A 17 10.42 2.12 -13.24
CA ASP A 17 11.87 2.04 -13.01
C ASP A 17 12.35 3.10 -12.00
N GLY A 18 11.72 4.26 -11.97
CA GLY A 18 12.03 5.36 -11.07
C GLY A 18 11.59 5.15 -9.63
N ALA A 19 11.52 6.25 -8.90
CA ALA A 19 11.09 6.36 -7.51
C ALA A 19 10.22 7.62 -7.31
N GLY A 20 9.91 8.00 -6.08
CA GLY A 20 9.08 9.18 -5.81
C GLY A 20 7.60 8.94 -6.09
N TYR A 21 7.10 7.72 -5.83
CA TYR A 21 5.69 7.36 -6.01
C TYR A 21 5.15 6.52 -4.84
N ILE A 22 3.85 6.27 -4.86
CA ILE A 22 3.17 5.47 -3.85
C ILE A 22 2.84 4.08 -4.40
N VAL A 23 3.12 3.03 -3.64
CA VAL A 23 2.59 1.67 -3.85
C VAL A 23 1.41 1.47 -2.91
N ALA A 24 0.23 1.21 -3.45
CA ALA A 24 -1.00 1.01 -2.69
C ALA A 24 -1.49 -0.43 -2.79
N ALA A 25 -1.61 -1.13 -1.66
CA ALA A 25 -2.08 -2.52 -1.62
C ALA A 25 -3.22 -2.73 -0.63
N ASN A 26 -4.12 -3.70 -0.89
CA ASN A 26 -5.03 -4.18 0.15
C ASN A 26 -4.26 -4.96 1.22
N HIS A 27 -4.81 -5.04 2.44
CA HIS A 27 -4.08 -5.52 3.61
C HIS A 27 -4.77 -6.72 4.27
N ILE A 28 -4.30 -7.92 3.98
CA ILE A 28 -4.86 -9.19 4.47
C ILE A 28 -3.97 -9.89 5.52
N SER A 29 -2.69 -9.51 5.62
CA SER A 29 -1.73 -10.14 6.54
C SER A 29 -0.68 -9.14 7.03
N ILE A 30 -0.13 -9.37 8.22
CA ILE A 30 1.02 -8.63 8.75
C ILE A 30 2.29 -8.79 7.86
N LEU A 31 2.34 -9.82 7.03
CA LEU A 31 3.45 -10.10 6.11
C LEU A 31 3.29 -9.42 4.74
N ASP A 32 2.17 -8.75 4.45
CA ASP A 32 1.95 -8.12 3.15
C ASP A 32 3.04 -7.13 2.76
N PRO A 33 3.54 -6.25 3.66
CA PRO A 33 4.63 -5.33 3.32
C PRO A 33 5.87 -6.05 2.78
N PHE A 34 6.17 -7.22 3.37
CA PHE A 34 7.30 -8.05 2.94
C PHE A 34 7.07 -8.64 1.54
N TYR A 35 5.86 -9.15 1.27
CA TYR A 35 5.56 -9.73 -0.05
C TYR A 35 5.51 -8.66 -1.15
N VAL A 36 4.99 -7.47 -0.87
CA VAL A 36 5.01 -6.35 -1.82
C VAL A 36 6.45 -5.93 -2.12
N ALA A 37 7.30 -5.78 -1.11
CA ALA A 37 8.72 -5.46 -1.29
C ALA A 37 9.47 -6.55 -2.07
N LEU A 38 9.22 -7.83 -1.75
CA LEU A 38 9.84 -8.97 -2.44
C LEU A 38 9.45 -9.02 -3.93
N GLY A 39 8.18 -8.78 -4.25
CA GLY A 39 7.70 -8.80 -5.64
C GLY A 39 8.12 -7.60 -6.45
N SER A 40 8.19 -6.42 -5.83
CA SER A 40 8.64 -5.19 -6.50
C SER A 40 10.15 -5.12 -6.68
N GLN A 41 10.93 -5.85 -5.89
CA GLN A 41 12.40 -5.74 -5.83
C GLN A 41 12.88 -4.29 -5.58
N LYS A 42 12.03 -3.46 -4.97
CA LYS A 42 12.31 -2.06 -4.65
C LYS A 42 12.39 -1.87 -3.14
N GLU A 43 13.13 -0.87 -2.72
CA GLU A 43 13.11 -0.41 -1.33
C GLU A 43 11.85 0.40 -1.05
N LEU A 44 11.00 -0.09 -0.15
CA LEU A 44 9.73 0.53 0.22
C LEU A 44 9.76 1.01 1.67
N PHE A 45 9.16 2.16 1.91
CA PHE A 45 8.96 2.74 3.23
C PHE A 45 7.50 2.61 3.63
N TYR A 46 7.20 2.18 4.86
CA TYR A 46 5.84 1.88 5.29
C TYR A 46 5.41 2.67 6.51
N MET A 47 4.11 2.88 6.65
CA MET A 47 3.48 3.41 7.86
C MET A 47 2.99 2.26 8.73
N ALA A 48 3.51 2.10 9.94
CA ALA A 48 3.12 1.04 10.86
C ALA A 48 2.49 1.62 12.14
N LYS A 49 1.49 0.91 12.72
CA LYS A 49 0.83 1.36 13.96
C LYS A 49 1.86 1.61 15.06
N SER A 50 1.81 2.79 15.70
CA SER A 50 2.76 3.20 16.75
C SER A 50 2.89 2.21 17.88
N ASP A 51 1.78 1.56 18.30
CA ASP A 51 1.78 0.59 19.40
C ASP A 51 2.67 -0.62 19.16
N LEU A 52 2.91 -0.96 17.87
CA LEU A 52 3.80 -2.08 17.52
C LEU A 52 5.27 -1.81 17.92
N TYR A 53 5.64 -0.55 18.08
CA TYR A 53 6.98 -0.16 18.51
C TYR A 53 7.22 -0.31 20.02
N ASN A 54 6.17 -0.56 20.81
CA ASN A 54 6.30 -0.85 22.24
C ASN A 54 6.99 -2.19 22.50
N ASN A 55 6.93 -3.12 21.55
CA ASN A 55 7.68 -4.37 21.60
C ASN A 55 9.04 -4.19 20.89
N LYS A 56 10.14 -4.36 21.62
CA LYS A 56 11.51 -4.13 21.11
C LYS A 56 11.88 -5.01 19.90
N ILE A 57 11.38 -6.26 19.85
CA ILE A 57 11.66 -7.19 18.75
C ILE A 57 10.90 -6.72 17.51
N MET A 58 9.61 -6.37 17.68
CA MET A 58 8.78 -5.85 16.58
C MET A 58 9.31 -4.51 16.08
N ALA A 59 9.72 -3.60 16.97
CA ALA A 59 10.32 -2.32 16.60
C ALA A 59 11.57 -2.52 15.73
N LYS A 60 12.47 -3.44 16.12
CA LYS A 60 13.67 -3.78 15.33
C LYS A 60 13.31 -4.35 13.95
N PHE A 61 12.30 -5.22 13.89
CA PHE A 61 11.80 -5.76 12.61
C PHE A 61 11.22 -4.66 11.72
N LEU A 62 10.34 -3.82 12.26
CA LEU A 62 9.71 -2.71 11.53
C LEU A 62 10.74 -1.70 11.02
N THR A 63 11.75 -1.38 11.84
CA THR A 63 12.84 -0.48 11.42
C THR A 63 13.63 -1.08 10.24
N LYS A 64 13.90 -2.39 10.25
CA LYS A 64 14.55 -3.07 9.13
C LYS A 64 13.70 -3.11 7.85
N MET A 65 12.38 -2.99 7.99
CA MET A 65 11.43 -2.86 6.89
C MET A 65 11.20 -1.40 6.47
N ASN A 66 12.05 -0.46 6.92
CA ASN A 66 11.88 0.98 6.70
C ASN A 66 10.51 1.52 7.13
N ALA A 67 9.88 0.87 8.12
CA ALA A 67 8.60 1.32 8.62
C ALA A 67 8.79 2.42 9.66
N PHE A 68 7.88 3.40 9.67
CA PHE A 68 7.84 4.46 10.66
C PHE A 68 6.47 4.52 11.36
N PRO A 69 6.42 4.98 12.62
CA PRO A 69 5.20 4.91 13.42
C PRO A 69 4.13 5.89 12.94
N VAL A 70 2.85 5.46 13.02
CA VAL A 70 1.66 6.29 12.81
C VAL A 70 0.61 6.01 13.88
N LYS A 71 0.03 7.07 14.46
CA LYS A 71 -1.14 6.97 15.33
C LYS A 71 -2.39 6.84 14.45
N ARG A 72 -3.14 5.73 14.63
CA ARG A 72 -4.31 5.43 13.74
C ARG A 72 -5.63 5.96 14.27
N ASP A 73 -5.67 6.33 15.56
CA ASP A 73 -6.88 6.75 16.26
C ASP A 73 -7.16 8.25 16.14
N SER A 74 -6.21 9.00 15.55
CA SER A 74 -6.31 10.44 15.29
C SER A 74 -5.57 10.80 14.00
N PHE A 75 -5.79 12.02 13.51
CA PHE A 75 -5.01 12.56 12.38
C PHE A 75 -3.57 12.81 12.84
N ASP A 76 -2.63 12.01 12.37
CA ASP A 76 -1.20 12.11 12.71
C ASP A 76 -0.45 12.93 11.66
N LEU A 77 -0.36 14.24 11.91
CA LEU A 77 0.34 15.17 11.02
C LEU A 77 1.83 14.83 10.89
N THR A 78 2.47 14.30 11.93
CA THR A 78 3.88 13.93 11.92
C THR A 78 4.13 12.76 10.96
N ALA A 79 3.29 11.74 11.04
CA ALA A 79 3.36 10.60 10.14
C ALA A 79 3.07 11.01 8.69
N VAL A 80 2.10 11.90 8.45
CA VAL A 80 1.82 12.44 7.11
C VAL A 80 3.00 13.25 6.57
N LYS A 81 3.62 14.12 7.37
CA LYS A 81 4.82 14.87 6.96
C LYS A 81 5.99 13.93 6.63
N LYS A 82 6.18 12.86 7.42
CA LYS A 82 7.21 11.86 7.14
C LYS A 82 6.93 11.10 5.84
N ALA A 83 5.68 10.72 5.58
CA ALA A 83 5.29 10.07 4.33
C ALA A 83 5.56 10.96 3.11
N ILE A 84 5.23 12.25 3.20
CA ILE A 84 5.53 13.25 2.16
C ILE A 84 7.05 13.38 1.95
N SER A 85 7.84 13.47 3.03
CA SER A 85 9.31 13.52 2.93
C SER A 85 9.87 12.28 2.21
N VAL A 86 9.37 11.07 2.52
CA VAL A 86 9.80 9.83 1.84
C VAL A 86 9.64 9.94 0.32
N VAL A 87 8.48 10.40 -0.16
CA VAL A 87 8.23 10.52 -1.61
C VAL A 87 9.06 11.64 -2.24
N ASN A 88 9.19 12.79 -1.57
CA ASN A 88 9.97 13.93 -2.08
C ASN A 88 11.49 13.68 -2.05
N ASP A 89 11.96 12.72 -1.24
CA ASP A 89 13.35 12.25 -1.20
C ASP A 89 13.62 11.15 -2.26
N ASP A 90 12.80 11.07 -3.30
CA ASP A 90 12.87 10.06 -4.35
C ASP A 90 12.86 8.62 -3.82
N LYS A 91 12.02 8.37 -2.79
CA LYS A 91 11.79 7.03 -2.25
C LYS A 91 10.37 6.56 -2.54
N ILE A 92 10.14 5.27 -2.38
CA ILE A 92 8.83 4.66 -2.65
C ILE A 92 8.09 4.44 -1.34
N LEU A 93 6.89 5.02 -1.23
CA LEU A 93 6.05 4.88 -0.05
C LEU A 93 5.03 3.76 -0.25
N GLY A 94 5.10 2.71 0.59
CA GLY A 94 4.09 1.67 0.65
C GLY A 94 2.94 2.06 1.59
N ILE A 95 1.72 2.08 1.08
CA ILE A 95 0.51 2.39 1.85
C ILE A 95 -0.51 1.25 1.71
N PHE A 96 -1.15 0.91 2.82
CA PHE A 96 -2.37 0.11 2.83
C PHE A 96 -3.54 1.07 3.06
N PRO A 97 -4.29 1.45 2.00
CA PRO A 97 -5.27 2.54 2.08
C PRO A 97 -6.42 2.25 3.04
N GLU A 98 -6.71 0.98 3.34
CA GLU A 98 -7.68 0.54 4.34
C GLU A 98 -7.31 1.00 5.77
N GLY A 99 -6.02 1.25 6.02
CA GLY A 99 -5.46 1.70 7.29
C GLY A 99 -5.39 0.64 8.38
N ARG A 100 -5.77 -0.61 8.10
CA ARG A 100 -5.69 -1.76 9.04
C ARG A 100 -5.66 -3.07 8.26
N VAL A 101 -5.17 -4.14 8.90
CA VAL A 101 -5.31 -5.49 8.36
C VAL A 101 -6.78 -5.86 8.35
N ASN A 102 -7.29 -6.27 7.20
CA ASN A 102 -8.65 -6.76 7.07
C ASN A 102 -8.72 -8.20 7.61
N LEU A 103 -9.29 -8.35 8.80
CA LEU A 103 -9.39 -9.64 9.47
C LEU A 103 -10.62 -10.46 9.07
N ASN A 104 -11.62 -9.84 8.50
CA ASN A 104 -12.94 -10.44 8.28
C ASN A 104 -13.24 -10.80 6.83
N SER A 105 -12.50 -10.23 5.89
CA SER A 105 -12.67 -10.44 4.46
C SER A 105 -11.34 -10.30 3.73
N ASP A 106 -11.16 -11.05 2.66
CA ASP A 106 -9.99 -10.90 1.78
C ASP A 106 -10.25 -9.82 0.72
N MET A 107 -11.50 -9.39 0.55
CA MET A 107 -11.89 -8.35 -0.40
C MET A 107 -11.38 -6.98 0.07
N PRO A 108 -10.79 -6.16 -0.83
CA PRO A 108 -10.37 -4.81 -0.51
C PRO A 108 -11.49 -3.96 0.10
N GLN A 109 -11.18 -3.19 1.13
CA GLN A 109 -12.13 -2.30 1.80
C GLN A 109 -11.97 -0.85 1.33
N GLN A 110 -12.90 0.01 1.70
CA GLN A 110 -12.87 1.42 1.38
C GLN A 110 -11.55 2.09 1.81
N ALA A 111 -10.97 2.88 0.91
CA ALA A 111 -9.76 3.63 1.18
C ALA A 111 -10.00 4.84 2.09
N LYS A 112 -9.06 5.10 2.99
CA LYS A 112 -8.98 6.37 3.71
C LYS A 112 -8.35 7.45 2.81
N GLN A 113 -8.79 8.70 2.96
CA GLN A 113 -8.32 9.82 2.13
C GLN A 113 -6.85 10.21 2.37
N GLY A 114 -6.15 9.58 3.32
CA GLY A 114 -4.74 9.82 3.58
C GLY A 114 -3.83 9.58 2.37
N ILE A 115 -4.14 8.57 1.55
CA ILE A 115 -3.39 8.31 0.33
C ILE A 115 -3.52 9.44 -0.69
N ALA A 116 -4.73 9.97 -0.89
CA ALA A 116 -4.99 11.09 -1.79
C ALA A 116 -4.30 12.38 -1.30
N LEU A 117 -4.32 12.63 0.02
CA LEU A 117 -3.62 13.76 0.60
C LEU A 117 -2.11 13.72 0.32
N ILE A 118 -1.47 12.56 0.51
CA ILE A 118 -0.03 12.42 0.29
C ILE A 118 0.28 12.54 -1.20
N ALA A 119 -0.45 11.84 -2.08
CA ALA A 119 -0.28 11.89 -3.52
C ALA A 119 -0.43 13.32 -4.07
N ASP A 120 -1.44 14.08 -3.59
CA ASP A 120 -1.64 15.48 -3.97
C ASP A 120 -0.50 16.40 -3.51
N LYS A 121 0.00 16.21 -2.29
CA LYS A 121 1.11 17.01 -1.76
C LYS A 121 2.43 16.77 -2.47
N CYS A 122 2.67 15.53 -2.90
CA CYS A 122 3.89 15.14 -3.61
C CYS A 122 3.77 15.25 -5.14
N LYS A 123 2.56 15.52 -5.66
CA LYS A 123 2.27 15.50 -7.11
C LYS A 123 2.71 14.18 -7.77
N CYS A 124 2.56 13.07 -7.05
CA CYS A 124 3.02 11.76 -7.48
C CYS A 124 1.86 10.83 -7.88
N GLY A 125 2.18 9.83 -8.70
CA GLY A 125 1.24 8.78 -9.07
C GLY A 125 1.22 7.63 -8.05
N VAL A 126 0.36 6.65 -8.33
CA VAL A 126 0.13 5.48 -7.47
C VAL A 126 0.20 4.19 -8.28
N LEU A 127 0.95 3.21 -7.80
CA LEU A 127 0.98 1.84 -8.31
C LEU A 127 0.01 0.98 -7.47
N PRO A 128 -1.13 0.55 -8.01
CA PRO A 128 -2.07 -0.32 -7.29
C PRO A 128 -1.55 -1.76 -7.28
N VAL A 129 -1.69 -2.42 -6.13
CA VAL A 129 -1.27 -3.81 -5.92
C VAL A 129 -2.39 -4.60 -5.24
N SER A 130 -2.68 -5.81 -5.70
CA SER A 130 -3.59 -6.69 -4.98
C SER A 130 -2.89 -7.88 -4.34
N MET A 131 -3.32 -8.17 -3.12
CA MET A 131 -2.98 -9.37 -2.36
C MET A 131 -4.19 -10.29 -2.37
N TYR A 132 -4.09 -11.44 -3.06
CA TYR A 132 -5.18 -12.39 -3.17
C TYR A 132 -4.83 -13.75 -2.58
N ASN A 133 -5.67 -14.21 -1.63
CA ASN A 133 -5.58 -15.54 -1.04
C ASN A 133 -6.99 -16.12 -0.83
N ARG A 134 -7.43 -17.05 -1.68
CA ARG A 134 -8.78 -17.63 -1.67
C ARG A 134 -9.19 -18.26 -0.33
N LYS A 135 -8.23 -18.78 0.43
CA LYS A 135 -8.49 -19.48 1.71
C LYS A 135 -8.27 -18.58 2.93
N GLY A 136 -8.16 -17.27 2.71
CA GLY A 136 -7.83 -16.35 3.78
C GLY A 136 -6.41 -16.58 4.30
N ARG A 137 -6.15 -16.23 5.55
CA ARG A 137 -4.81 -16.21 6.18
C ARG A 137 -4.24 -17.56 6.59
N LYS A 138 -4.78 -18.68 6.08
CA LYS A 138 -4.25 -20.00 6.44
C LYS A 138 -2.82 -20.13 5.91
N LEU A 139 -1.91 -20.52 6.79
CA LEU A 139 -0.53 -20.88 6.42
C LEU A 139 -0.55 -21.95 5.31
N PHE A 140 0.44 -21.90 4.43
CA PHE A 140 0.59 -22.80 3.29
C PHE A 140 -0.45 -22.66 2.18
N THR A 141 -1.31 -21.62 2.21
CA THR A 141 -2.20 -21.34 1.09
C THR A 141 -1.50 -20.46 0.05
N ARG A 142 -1.90 -20.62 -1.21
CA ARG A 142 -1.33 -19.85 -2.32
C ARG A 142 -1.66 -18.37 -2.18
N LEU A 143 -0.62 -17.54 -2.26
CA LEU A 143 -0.75 -16.09 -2.32
C LEU A 143 -0.44 -15.60 -3.75
N THR A 144 -1.28 -14.77 -4.32
CA THR A 144 -1.00 -14.07 -5.56
C THR A 144 -0.88 -12.58 -5.27
N VAL A 145 0.26 -12.00 -5.63
CA VAL A 145 0.52 -10.55 -5.58
C VAL A 145 0.48 -10.02 -7.01
N ARG A 146 -0.40 -9.07 -7.31
CA ARG A 146 -0.52 -8.45 -8.63
C ARG A 146 -0.21 -6.97 -8.56
N PHE A 147 0.72 -6.55 -9.40
CA PHE A 147 1.00 -5.15 -9.66
C PHE A 147 0.16 -4.70 -10.86
N GLY A 148 -0.67 -3.68 -10.66
CA GLY A 148 -1.51 -3.09 -11.70
C GLY A 148 -0.78 -2.04 -12.51
N GLU A 149 -1.50 -1.44 -13.47
CA GLU A 149 -0.99 -0.31 -14.22
C GLU A 149 -0.79 0.89 -13.31
N PHE A 150 0.31 1.61 -13.52
CA PHE A 150 0.61 2.82 -12.78
C PHE A 150 -0.40 3.92 -13.10
N ILE A 151 -0.95 4.54 -12.07
CA ILE A 151 -1.92 5.64 -12.20
C ILE A 151 -1.14 6.95 -12.04
N PRO A 152 -0.95 7.74 -13.10
CA PRO A 152 -0.23 9.00 -13.01
C PRO A 152 -1.05 10.05 -12.25
N TYR A 153 -0.38 11.08 -11.72
CA TYR A 153 -1.00 12.14 -10.92
C TYR A 153 -2.20 12.82 -11.61
N ASN A 154 -2.07 13.14 -12.90
CA ASN A 154 -3.11 13.83 -13.68
C ASN A 154 -4.38 12.99 -13.89
N GLU A 155 -4.33 11.68 -13.72
CA GLU A 155 -5.51 10.83 -13.72
C GLU A 155 -6.22 10.78 -12.35
N LEU A 156 -5.50 11.07 -11.27
CA LEU A 156 -6.05 11.09 -9.91
C LEU A 156 -6.66 12.44 -9.56
N PHE A 157 -6.12 13.54 -10.10
CA PHE A 157 -6.48 14.89 -9.72
C PHE A 157 -6.79 15.77 -10.94
N SER A 158 -7.84 16.61 -10.82
CA SER A 158 -8.24 17.60 -11.84
C SER A 158 -8.44 18.97 -11.20
N GLN A 159 -8.19 20.02 -11.97
CA GLN A 159 -8.48 21.39 -11.56
C GLN A 159 -9.98 21.70 -11.52
N ASP A 160 -10.79 20.94 -12.26
CA ASP A 160 -12.24 21.12 -12.33
C ASP A 160 -12.99 20.58 -11.09
N ARG A 161 -12.28 19.85 -10.23
CA ARG A 161 -12.82 19.28 -8.98
C ARG A 161 -12.32 20.08 -7.78
N SER A 162 -13.21 20.30 -6.82
CA SER A 162 -12.81 20.80 -5.50
C SER A 162 -11.80 19.85 -4.83
N ARG A 163 -11.05 20.33 -3.88
CA ARG A 163 -10.07 19.51 -3.13
C ARG A 163 -10.71 18.27 -2.48
N LYS A 164 -11.92 18.43 -1.91
CA LYS A 164 -12.66 17.34 -1.28
C LYS A 164 -13.07 16.28 -2.30
N GLU A 165 -13.55 16.69 -3.45
CA GLU A 165 -13.93 15.79 -4.55
C GLU A 165 -12.71 15.06 -5.13
N ASN A 166 -11.61 15.78 -5.33
CA ASN A 166 -10.35 15.17 -5.77
C ASN A 166 -9.86 14.08 -4.80
N TYR A 167 -9.88 14.34 -3.49
CA TYR A 167 -9.42 13.36 -2.51
C TYR A 167 -10.32 12.14 -2.46
N LYS A 168 -11.64 12.34 -2.55
CA LYS A 168 -12.57 11.22 -2.65
C LYS A 168 -12.34 10.43 -3.93
N TYR A 169 -12.31 11.09 -5.07
CA TYR A 169 -12.10 10.46 -6.38
C TYR A 169 -10.78 9.66 -6.43
N ALA A 170 -9.68 10.26 -6.02
CA ALA A 170 -8.38 9.59 -6.05
C ALA A 170 -8.35 8.35 -5.13
N SER A 171 -8.94 8.45 -3.93
CA SER A 171 -9.02 7.32 -3.01
C SER A 171 -9.90 6.20 -3.56
N ASP A 172 -11.06 6.54 -4.13
CA ASP A 172 -11.99 5.58 -4.72
C ASP A 172 -11.36 4.90 -5.95
N LYS A 173 -10.73 5.68 -6.84
CA LYS A 173 -10.04 5.14 -8.03
C LYS A 173 -8.93 4.16 -7.68
N VAL A 174 -8.13 4.47 -6.65
CA VAL A 174 -7.07 3.56 -6.22
C VAL A 174 -7.63 2.25 -5.70
N ILE A 175 -8.67 2.28 -4.85
CA ILE A 175 -9.25 1.04 -4.30
C ILE A 175 -10.01 0.25 -5.37
N GLU A 176 -10.66 0.92 -6.33
CA GLU A 176 -11.27 0.30 -7.50
C GLU A 176 -10.24 -0.51 -8.29
N LYS A 177 -9.10 0.09 -8.62
CA LYS A 177 -8.01 -0.61 -9.33
C LYS A 177 -7.43 -1.78 -8.54
N ILE A 178 -7.31 -1.66 -7.23
CA ILE A 178 -6.89 -2.78 -6.37
C ILE A 178 -7.95 -3.90 -6.40
N THR A 179 -9.24 -3.55 -6.39
CA THR A 179 -10.35 -4.51 -6.43
C THR A 179 -10.41 -5.24 -7.77
N GLU A 180 -10.29 -4.53 -8.90
CA GLU A 180 -10.20 -5.14 -10.25
C GLU A 180 -9.06 -6.17 -10.35
N LEU A 181 -7.91 -5.86 -9.75
CA LEU A 181 -6.77 -6.79 -9.70
C LEU A 181 -7.05 -7.98 -8.80
N TRP A 182 -7.76 -7.76 -7.70
CA TRP A 182 -8.12 -8.80 -6.72
C TRP A 182 -9.14 -9.79 -7.31
N GLU A 183 -10.13 -9.30 -8.07
CA GLU A 183 -11.17 -10.10 -8.73
C GLU A 183 -10.61 -11.09 -9.77
N LYS A 184 -9.43 -10.83 -10.31
CA LYS A 184 -8.72 -11.78 -11.20
C LYS A 184 -8.33 -13.09 -10.49
N GLY A 185 -8.48 -13.18 -9.19
CA GLY A 185 -8.29 -14.38 -8.39
C GLY A 185 -6.84 -14.91 -8.38
N HIS A 186 -6.68 -16.22 -8.26
CA HIS A 186 -5.36 -16.86 -8.38
C HIS A 186 -4.83 -16.84 -9.82
N ALA A 187 -3.49 -16.71 -9.94
CA ALA A 187 -2.78 -16.81 -11.21
C ALA A 187 -2.26 -18.22 -11.42
#